data_832310a3737bb8ea7dbbf9aae489a6f3
#
_entry.id   832310a3737bb8ea7dbbf9aae489a6f3
#
_cell.length_a   1.000
_cell.length_b   1.000
_cell.length_c   1.000
_cell.angle_alpha   90.00
_cell.angle_beta   90.00
_cell.angle_gamma   90.00
#
_symmetry.space_group_name_H-M   'P 1'
#
loop_
_entity.id
_entity.type
_entity.pdbx_description
1 polymer ?
#
loop_
_entity_poly.entity_id
_entity_poly.type
_entity_poly.pdbx_seq_one_letter_code
_entity_poly.pdbx_strand_id
1 'polypeptide(L)'
;MPLQTFYTNGDPASLLQRRNSLIAALSASLAAMFLSFMIHSPWSDPNIYSDIGSFWGRQAVQQGLVPYFQWFFEYPPISGYIIYLSRVIGGNYDGYYAAFGVMSLAATCVLAWSCWRVAKLLGFRLNPLYFFLPSIIIYGIYNLDLFNALFIILSLQFFLENRKEASAVALGLSIATKLVGGVLLPIYLLELKGNTLRLKYILVAAVVVAFFYLPILFRNPNDLYQFYTYFRNWGLEDAWYIWIFHNPFSTYAKWFGLALTGLLLLRVYTLKVSLVPRVFLGLAAYLLGAYIYAPQFNLMLIPLVIVLAIDDPSLYAWEVFNALIILTWFLPTPLPVSVCPSIPQSCPTLAWTIPQTMALLRTASLAWLCLALLKKYGIRPVDLLPSFMRRPSLVDFSSPRTRPEDSHVG
;
A
#
# COMPACT_ATOMS: atom_id res chain seq x y z
N MET A 1 -25.89 -9.95 -0.31
CA MET A 1 -25.94 -11.42 -0.25
C MET A 1 -25.39 -11.84 1.10
N PRO A 2 -26.12 -12.61 1.92
CA PRO A 2 -25.61 -13.10 3.20
C PRO A 2 -24.53 -14.15 2.95
N LEU A 3 -23.40 -14.03 3.68
CA LEU A 3 -22.36 -15.06 3.79
C LEU A 3 -22.94 -16.23 4.61
N GLN A 4 -23.75 -17.08 3.97
CA GLN A 4 -24.22 -18.32 4.58
C GLN A 4 -23.59 -19.52 3.88
N THR A 5 -22.88 -20.30 4.71
CA THR A 5 -22.64 -21.74 4.61
C THR A 5 -21.94 -22.30 3.38
N PHE A 6 -20.58 -22.34 3.45
CA PHE A 6 -19.82 -23.43 2.87
C PHE A 6 -18.81 -24.00 3.88
N TYR A 7 -19.32 -24.45 5.02
CA TYR A 7 -18.60 -25.41 5.87
C TYR A 7 -19.07 -26.81 5.54
N THR A 8 -18.56 -27.40 4.48
CA THR A 8 -18.59 -28.85 4.32
C THR A 8 -17.41 -29.43 5.09
N ASN A 9 -17.73 -30.30 6.06
CA ASN A 9 -16.81 -31.04 6.89
C ASN A 9 -15.75 -31.77 6.06
N GLY A 10 -14.51 -31.72 6.55
CA GLY A 10 -13.28 -32.05 5.88
C GLY A 10 -13.15 -33.41 5.25
N ASP A 11 -13.31 -33.44 3.94
CA ASP A 11 -12.68 -34.45 3.12
C ASP A 11 -11.14 -34.34 3.28
N PRO A 12 -10.44 -35.44 3.67
CA PRO A 12 -8.98 -35.47 3.80
C PRO A 12 -8.24 -34.93 2.57
N ALA A 13 -8.76 -35.16 1.37
CA ALA A 13 -8.21 -34.62 0.12
C ALA A 13 -8.27 -33.07 0.08
N SER A 14 -9.35 -32.47 0.61
CA SER A 14 -9.47 -31.01 0.69
C SER A 14 -8.50 -30.40 1.72
N LEU A 15 -8.20 -31.09 2.81
CA LEU A 15 -7.23 -30.66 3.81
C LEU A 15 -5.79 -30.73 3.31
N LEU A 16 -5.44 -31.81 2.60
CA LEU A 16 -4.13 -31.96 1.93
C LEU A 16 -3.91 -30.87 0.87
N GLN A 17 -4.92 -30.62 0.04
CA GLN A 17 -4.84 -29.59 -0.98
C GLN A 17 -4.70 -28.17 -0.40
N ARG A 18 -5.34 -27.89 0.73
CA ARG A 18 -5.21 -26.61 1.48
C ARG A 18 -3.83 -26.44 2.08
N ARG A 19 -3.27 -27.52 2.67
CA ARG A 19 -1.90 -27.53 3.22
C ARG A 19 -0.87 -27.27 2.13
N ASN A 20 -1.02 -27.93 0.97
CA ASN A 20 -0.11 -27.77 -0.15
C ASN A 20 -0.13 -26.33 -0.70
N SER A 21 -1.28 -25.63 -0.69
CA SER A 21 -1.36 -24.23 -1.13
C SER A 21 -0.65 -23.27 -0.18
N LEU A 22 -0.67 -23.52 1.13
CA LEU A 22 0.10 -22.72 2.11
C LEU A 22 1.61 -22.94 1.94
N ILE A 23 2.03 -24.20 1.82
CA ILE A 23 3.45 -24.54 1.61
C ILE A 23 3.96 -23.87 0.32
N ALA A 24 3.19 -23.96 -0.79
CA ALA A 24 3.56 -23.32 -2.04
C ALA A 24 3.65 -21.80 -1.90
N ALA A 25 2.73 -21.15 -1.18
CA ALA A 25 2.75 -19.71 -0.93
C ALA A 25 3.99 -19.31 -0.12
N LEU A 26 4.29 -20.03 0.97
CA LEU A 26 5.48 -19.79 1.78
C LEU A 26 6.76 -20.01 0.98
N SER A 27 6.86 -21.09 0.22
CA SER A 27 8.05 -21.36 -0.61
C SER A 27 8.25 -20.29 -1.68
N ALA A 28 7.18 -19.88 -2.36
CA ALA A 28 7.26 -18.82 -3.37
C ALA A 28 7.65 -17.46 -2.76
N SER A 29 7.05 -17.11 -1.61
CA SER A 29 7.37 -15.86 -0.93
C SER A 29 8.81 -15.83 -0.42
N LEU A 30 9.31 -16.93 0.15
CA LEU A 30 10.70 -17.07 0.58
C LEU A 30 11.68 -16.96 -0.59
N ALA A 31 11.37 -17.63 -1.72
CA ALA A 31 12.20 -17.54 -2.92
C ALA A 31 12.24 -16.11 -3.49
N ALA A 32 11.10 -15.43 -3.58
CA ALA A 32 11.05 -14.05 -4.04
C ALA A 32 11.82 -13.09 -3.12
N MET A 33 11.70 -13.27 -1.79
CA MET A 33 12.45 -12.48 -0.82
C MET A 33 13.94 -12.77 -0.83
N PHE A 34 14.34 -14.02 -1.07
CA PHE A 34 15.74 -14.36 -1.28
C PHE A 34 16.31 -13.66 -2.52
N LEU A 35 15.57 -13.62 -3.64
CA LEU A 35 15.96 -12.85 -4.82
C LEU A 35 16.08 -11.36 -4.48
N SER A 36 15.10 -10.77 -3.77
CA SER A 36 15.18 -9.37 -3.31
C SER A 36 16.40 -9.13 -2.43
N PHE A 37 16.71 -10.04 -1.53
CA PHE A 37 17.90 -9.95 -0.68
C PHE A 37 19.18 -9.96 -1.50
N MET A 38 19.29 -10.84 -2.48
CA MET A 38 20.50 -10.98 -3.30
C MET A 38 20.75 -9.75 -4.18
N ILE A 39 19.72 -9.20 -4.85
CA ILE A 39 19.91 -8.07 -5.79
C ILE A 39 20.27 -6.75 -5.09
N HIS A 40 20.00 -6.60 -3.80
CA HIS A 40 20.33 -5.41 -3.01
C HIS A 40 21.52 -5.65 -2.08
N SER A 41 22.06 -6.86 -2.05
CA SER A 41 23.08 -7.22 -1.09
C SER A 41 24.39 -6.45 -1.31
N PRO A 42 25.12 -6.10 -0.25
CA PRO A 42 26.42 -5.46 -0.37
C PRO A 42 27.47 -6.36 -1.04
N TRP A 43 27.17 -7.66 -1.19
CA TRP A 43 28.07 -8.64 -1.85
C TRP A 43 27.80 -8.82 -3.33
N SER A 44 26.73 -8.22 -3.87
CA SER A 44 26.40 -8.26 -5.30
C SER A 44 27.09 -7.12 -6.05
N ASP A 45 27.67 -7.42 -7.22
CA ASP A 45 28.28 -6.43 -8.09
C ASP A 45 27.86 -6.69 -9.55
N PRO A 46 27.14 -5.75 -10.19
CA PRO A 46 26.51 -4.58 -9.59
C PRO A 46 25.29 -4.93 -8.72
N ASN A 47 25.03 -4.16 -7.68
CA ASN A 47 23.79 -4.26 -6.90
C ASN A 47 22.78 -3.18 -7.32
N ILE A 48 21.51 -3.45 -7.05
CA ILE A 48 20.44 -2.45 -7.20
C ILE A 48 20.38 -1.63 -5.92
N TYR A 49 20.27 -0.30 -6.05
CA TYR A 49 20.11 0.63 -4.92
C TYR A 49 18.96 0.20 -4.00
N SER A 50 19.18 0.38 -2.70
CA SER A 50 18.13 0.28 -1.67
C SER A 50 18.32 1.34 -0.60
N ASP A 51 17.20 1.81 -0.03
CA ASP A 51 17.23 2.73 1.11
C ASP A 51 17.89 2.08 2.32
N ILE A 52 17.77 0.76 2.49
CA ILE A 52 18.40 0.02 3.58
C ILE A 52 19.93 0.13 3.51
N GLY A 53 20.50 -0.03 2.33
CA GLY A 53 21.93 0.21 2.13
C GLY A 53 22.32 1.67 2.36
N SER A 54 21.50 2.61 1.87
CA SER A 54 21.70 4.04 2.06
C SER A 54 21.62 4.49 3.51
N PHE A 55 20.74 3.90 4.33
CA PHE A 55 20.65 4.21 5.77
C PHE A 55 21.93 3.85 6.51
N TRP A 56 22.62 2.79 6.13
CA TRP A 56 23.93 2.48 6.71
C TRP A 56 24.96 3.58 6.45
N GLY A 57 24.87 4.31 5.33
CA GLY A 57 25.75 5.45 5.04
C GLY A 57 25.65 6.60 6.05
N ARG A 58 24.61 6.61 6.90
CA ARG A 58 24.43 7.63 7.95
C ARG A 58 25.27 7.31 9.17
N GLN A 59 26.09 8.28 9.60
CA GLN A 59 26.95 8.12 10.78
C GLN A 59 26.18 7.70 12.03
N ALA A 60 24.96 8.23 12.23
CA ALA A 60 24.10 7.89 13.36
C ALA A 60 23.73 6.39 13.38
N VAL A 61 23.45 5.79 12.22
CA VAL A 61 23.19 4.35 12.10
C VAL A 61 24.44 3.55 12.40
N GLN A 62 25.59 3.93 11.81
CA GLN A 62 26.87 3.25 12.05
C GLN A 62 27.29 3.26 13.52
N GLN A 63 27.01 4.35 14.24
CA GLN A 63 27.26 4.50 15.66
C GLN A 63 26.22 3.80 16.55
N GLY A 64 25.13 3.31 15.99
CA GLY A 64 24.05 2.66 16.75
C GLY A 64 23.28 3.65 17.62
N LEU A 65 23.15 4.91 17.18
CA LEU A 65 22.34 5.91 17.89
C LEU A 65 20.86 5.59 17.80
N VAL A 66 20.13 5.85 18.89
CA VAL A 66 18.68 5.59 18.96
C VAL A 66 17.92 6.64 18.16
N PRO A 67 17.17 6.25 17.10
CA PRO A 67 16.36 7.20 16.32
C PRO A 67 15.37 7.95 17.20
N TYR A 68 15.06 9.19 16.82
CA TYR A 68 14.14 10.12 17.48
C TYR A 68 14.61 10.65 18.84
N PHE A 69 15.56 10.00 19.49
CA PHE A 69 16.09 10.42 20.79
C PHE A 69 17.48 11.01 20.70
N GLN A 70 18.31 10.48 19.80
CA GLN A 70 19.70 10.92 19.63
C GLN A 70 19.97 11.51 18.24
N TRP A 71 19.10 11.24 17.27
CA TRP A 71 19.16 11.78 15.93
C TRP A 71 17.80 11.74 15.24
N PHE A 72 17.58 12.64 14.28
CA PHE A 72 16.36 12.71 13.50
C PHE A 72 16.29 11.57 12.48
N PHE A 73 15.15 10.88 12.42
CA PHE A 73 14.84 9.89 11.39
C PHE A 73 13.48 10.21 10.74
N GLU A 74 13.45 10.28 9.41
CA GLU A 74 12.33 10.81 8.63
C GLU A 74 11.13 9.86 8.48
N TYR A 75 11.18 8.66 9.04
CA TYR A 75 10.08 7.70 9.01
C TYR A 75 9.35 7.65 10.37
N PRO A 76 8.10 7.12 10.42
CA PRO A 76 7.42 6.86 11.69
C PRO A 76 8.16 5.88 12.61
N PRO A 77 7.85 5.86 13.92
CA PRO A 77 8.70 5.25 14.96
C PRO A 77 9.06 3.77 14.75
N ILE A 78 8.12 2.92 14.34
CA ILE A 78 8.41 1.49 14.14
C ILE A 78 9.47 1.30 13.06
N SER A 79 9.44 2.10 12.01
CA SER A 79 10.43 2.08 10.94
C SER A 79 11.84 2.36 11.45
N GLY A 80 12.01 3.40 12.27
CA GLY A 80 13.31 3.73 12.87
C GLY A 80 13.80 2.62 13.82
N TYR A 81 12.91 2.05 14.61
CA TYR A 81 13.29 0.95 15.51
C TYR A 81 13.70 -0.32 14.76
N ILE A 82 13.11 -0.63 13.62
CA ILE A 82 13.55 -1.75 12.77
C ILE A 82 14.99 -1.51 12.29
N ILE A 83 15.32 -0.31 11.81
CA ILE A 83 16.67 0.07 11.39
C ILE A 83 17.65 -0.02 12.57
N TYR A 84 17.27 0.52 13.73
CA TYR A 84 18.08 0.45 14.94
C TYR A 84 18.36 -0.99 15.37
N LEU A 85 17.32 -1.84 15.43
CA LEU A 85 17.46 -3.26 15.80
C LEU A 85 18.35 -4.01 14.81
N SER A 86 18.22 -3.73 13.49
CA SER A 86 19.11 -4.31 12.48
C SER A 86 20.57 -3.97 12.76
N ARG A 87 20.84 -2.72 13.15
CA ARG A 87 22.19 -2.27 13.51
C ARG A 87 22.72 -2.90 14.79
N VAL A 88 21.90 -2.95 15.83
CA VAL A 88 22.27 -3.54 17.12
C VAL A 88 22.59 -5.04 17.00
N ILE A 89 21.76 -5.77 16.27
CA ILE A 89 21.93 -7.21 16.04
C ILE A 89 23.13 -7.48 15.13
N GLY A 90 23.26 -6.71 14.04
CA GLY A 90 24.21 -6.99 12.99
C GLY A 90 25.64 -6.48 13.23
N GLY A 91 25.80 -5.43 13.99
CA GLY A 91 27.10 -4.87 14.39
C GLY A 91 27.85 -4.10 13.29
N ASN A 92 28.07 -4.67 12.14
CA ASN A 92 28.70 -4.06 10.96
C ASN A 92 27.71 -3.97 9.77
N TYR A 93 28.18 -3.51 8.59
CA TYR A 93 27.30 -3.35 7.42
C TYR A 93 26.68 -4.67 6.97
N ASP A 94 27.50 -5.71 6.83
CA ASP A 94 27.03 -7.01 6.38
C ASP A 94 26.02 -7.63 7.36
N GLY A 95 26.36 -7.57 8.65
CA GLY A 95 25.47 -8.04 9.71
C GLY A 95 24.19 -7.22 9.82
N TYR A 96 24.26 -5.89 9.67
CA TYR A 96 23.09 -5.00 9.61
C TYR A 96 22.15 -5.39 8.47
N TYR A 97 22.69 -5.57 7.27
CA TYR A 97 21.91 -5.97 6.10
C TYR A 97 21.32 -7.37 6.28
N ALA A 98 22.11 -8.33 6.79
CA ALA A 98 21.63 -9.67 7.07
C ALA A 98 20.54 -9.70 8.14
N ALA A 99 20.69 -8.94 9.24
CA ALA A 99 19.69 -8.83 10.30
C ALA A 99 18.36 -8.25 9.77
N PHE A 100 18.42 -7.18 8.95
CA PHE A 100 17.25 -6.64 8.27
C PHE A 100 16.61 -7.68 7.35
N GLY A 101 17.43 -8.42 6.57
CA GLY A 101 16.97 -9.50 5.70
C GLY A 101 16.22 -10.59 6.44
N VAL A 102 16.73 -11.04 7.59
CA VAL A 102 16.06 -12.06 8.44
C VAL A 102 14.73 -11.55 8.98
N MET A 103 14.67 -10.31 9.47
CA MET A 103 13.40 -9.70 9.92
C MET A 103 12.40 -9.59 8.78
N SER A 104 12.84 -9.18 7.58
CA SER A 104 11.98 -9.07 6.39
C SER A 104 11.50 -10.45 5.93
N LEU A 105 12.34 -11.48 6.02
CA LEU A 105 11.96 -12.86 5.71
C LEU A 105 10.88 -13.37 6.66
N ALA A 106 11.04 -13.14 7.96
CA ALA A 106 10.04 -13.48 8.98
C ALA A 106 8.71 -12.74 8.71
N ALA A 107 8.78 -11.43 8.42
CA ALA A 107 7.62 -10.61 8.06
C ALA A 107 6.90 -11.17 6.83
N THR A 108 7.64 -11.59 5.80
CA THR A 108 7.11 -12.18 4.57
C THR A 108 6.41 -13.51 4.82
N CYS A 109 6.94 -14.36 5.69
CA CYS A 109 6.27 -15.61 6.07
C CYS A 109 4.91 -15.34 6.73
N VAL A 110 4.85 -14.37 7.65
CA VAL A 110 3.59 -13.97 8.29
C VAL A 110 2.63 -13.33 7.30
N LEU A 111 3.13 -12.50 6.37
CA LEU A 111 2.34 -11.90 5.30
C LEU A 111 1.75 -12.98 4.38
N ALA A 112 2.54 -13.94 3.92
CA ALA A 112 2.07 -15.04 3.07
C ALA A 112 1.03 -15.91 3.77
N TRP A 113 1.26 -16.21 5.05
CA TRP A 113 0.28 -16.91 5.89
C TRP A 113 -1.02 -16.10 6.03
N SER A 114 -0.93 -14.79 6.25
CA SER A 114 -2.09 -13.90 6.35
C SER A 114 -2.87 -13.84 5.04
N CYS A 115 -2.18 -13.72 3.90
CA CYS A 115 -2.82 -13.78 2.57
C CYS A 115 -3.55 -15.11 2.37
N TRP A 116 -2.92 -16.23 2.74
CA TRP A 116 -3.56 -17.55 2.68
C TRP A 116 -4.79 -17.63 3.57
N ARG A 117 -4.73 -17.10 4.81
CA ARG A 117 -5.88 -17.04 5.73
C ARG A 117 -7.02 -16.22 5.14
N VAL A 118 -6.74 -15.03 4.61
CA VAL A 118 -7.75 -14.15 4.00
C VAL A 118 -8.35 -14.81 2.76
N ALA A 119 -7.54 -15.37 1.87
CA ALA A 119 -8.02 -16.09 0.68
C ALA A 119 -8.96 -17.24 1.07
N LYS A 120 -8.60 -18.00 2.13
CA LYS A 120 -9.44 -19.07 2.67
C LYS A 120 -10.78 -18.55 3.20
N LEU A 121 -10.80 -17.42 3.92
CA LEU A 121 -12.02 -16.79 4.43
C LEU A 121 -12.92 -16.31 3.29
N LEU A 122 -12.34 -15.90 2.18
CA LEU A 122 -13.06 -15.45 0.98
C LEU A 122 -13.46 -16.60 0.03
N GLY A 123 -13.05 -17.84 0.32
CA GLY A 123 -13.33 -19.00 -0.53
C GLY A 123 -12.47 -19.12 -1.78
N PHE A 124 -11.37 -18.37 -1.87
CA PHE A 124 -10.44 -18.40 -3.00
C PHE A 124 -9.26 -19.33 -2.75
N ARG A 125 -8.66 -19.83 -3.86
CA ARG A 125 -7.35 -20.46 -3.83
C ARG A 125 -6.30 -19.39 -4.10
N LEU A 126 -5.30 -19.33 -3.24
CA LEU A 126 -4.17 -18.43 -3.40
C LEU A 126 -3.27 -18.97 -4.52
N ASN A 127 -2.96 -18.14 -5.52
CA ASN A 127 -1.97 -18.45 -6.53
C ASN A 127 -0.57 -18.03 -6.04
N PRO A 128 0.35 -18.97 -5.78
CA PRO A 128 1.67 -18.67 -5.25
C PRO A 128 2.53 -17.82 -6.21
N LEU A 129 2.24 -17.82 -7.52
CA LEU A 129 3.00 -17.04 -8.50
C LEU A 129 2.91 -15.53 -8.28
N TYR A 130 1.87 -15.03 -7.61
CA TYR A 130 1.78 -13.61 -7.26
C TYR A 130 2.87 -13.14 -6.29
N PHE A 131 3.53 -14.04 -5.57
CA PHE A 131 4.70 -13.68 -4.77
C PHE A 131 5.95 -13.37 -5.59
N PHE A 132 5.96 -13.70 -6.90
CA PHE A 132 7.03 -13.31 -7.83
C PHE A 132 6.72 -12.03 -8.61
N LEU A 133 5.70 -11.27 -8.23
CA LEU A 133 5.46 -9.95 -8.83
C LEU A 133 6.70 -9.06 -8.64
N PRO A 134 7.06 -8.26 -9.65
CA PRO A 134 8.25 -7.39 -9.65
C PRO A 134 8.38 -6.55 -8.38
N SER A 135 7.28 -6.00 -7.86
CA SER A 135 7.30 -5.20 -6.63
C SER A 135 7.82 -5.97 -5.41
N ILE A 136 7.59 -7.29 -5.29
CA ILE A 136 8.14 -8.09 -4.19
C ILE A 136 9.64 -8.33 -4.39
N ILE A 137 10.03 -8.70 -5.61
CA ILE A 137 11.43 -9.01 -5.91
C ILE A 137 12.32 -7.77 -5.80
N ILE A 138 11.84 -6.63 -6.32
CA ILE A 138 12.66 -5.42 -6.37
C ILE A 138 12.58 -4.62 -5.06
N TYR A 139 11.40 -4.59 -4.40
CA TYR A 139 11.20 -3.70 -3.24
C TYR A 139 11.05 -4.42 -1.90
N GLY A 140 11.12 -5.77 -1.85
CA GLY A 140 10.95 -6.53 -0.62
C GLY A 140 11.99 -6.22 0.46
N ILE A 141 13.26 -6.02 0.06
CA ILE A 141 14.39 -5.62 0.93
C ILE A 141 14.79 -4.15 0.71
N TYR A 142 14.06 -3.42 -0.12
CA TYR A 142 14.41 -2.07 -0.52
C TYR A 142 14.24 -1.04 0.62
N ASN A 143 13.12 -1.11 1.33
CA ASN A 143 12.72 -0.18 2.38
C ASN A 143 11.81 -0.92 3.40
N LEU A 144 11.13 -0.17 4.23
CA LEU A 144 10.28 -0.62 5.34
C LEU A 144 8.82 -0.91 4.95
N ASP A 145 8.48 -0.77 3.66
CA ASP A 145 7.11 -0.92 3.13
C ASP A 145 6.53 -2.32 3.29
N LEU A 146 7.39 -3.34 3.29
CA LEU A 146 7.00 -4.72 3.57
C LEU A 146 6.33 -4.87 4.95
N PHE A 147 6.88 -4.22 5.97
CA PHE A 147 6.32 -4.27 7.33
C PHE A 147 4.96 -3.55 7.40
N ASN A 148 4.81 -2.43 6.68
CA ASN A 148 3.53 -1.77 6.56
C ASN A 148 2.50 -2.65 5.84
N ALA A 149 2.87 -3.29 4.73
CA ALA A 149 2.02 -4.24 4.00
C ALA A 149 1.58 -5.42 4.88
N LEU A 150 2.50 -5.95 5.70
CA LEU A 150 2.20 -6.98 6.70
C LEU A 150 1.13 -6.51 7.69
N PHE A 151 1.27 -5.34 8.29
CA PHE A 151 0.30 -4.85 9.27
C PHE A 151 -1.05 -4.52 8.64
N ILE A 152 -1.09 -4.06 7.38
CA ILE A 152 -2.32 -3.87 6.62
C ILE A 152 -3.05 -5.20 6.44
N ILE A 153 -2.38 -6.25 5.96
CA ILE A 153 -3.05 -7.54 5.72
C ILE A 153 -3.43 -8.24 7.02
N LEU A 154 -2.65 -8.12 8.09
CA LEU A 154 -3.01 -8.61 9.42
C LEU A 154 -4.25 -7.90 9.97
N SER A 155 -4.33 -6.58 9.82
CA SER A 155 -5.50 -5.80 10.22
C SER A 155 -6.75 -6.29 9.49
N LEU A 156 -6.67 -6.51 8.17
CA LEU A 156 -7.76 -7.04 7.36
C LEU A 156 -8.14 -8.47 7.77
N GLN A 157 -7.14 -9.35 7.95
CA GLN A 157 -7.37 -10.73 8.38
C GLN A 157 -8.14 -10.78 9.71
N PHE A 158 -7.63 -10.08 10.74
CA PHE A 158 -8.27 -10.08 12.06
C PHE A 158 -9.65 -9.46 12.02
N PHE A 159 -9.88 -8.44 11.17
CA PHE A 159 -11.19 -7.87 10.98
C PHE A 159 -12.19 -8.89 10.41
N LEU A 160 -11.79 -9.63 9.37
CA LEU A 160 -12.60 -10.69 8.75
C LEU A 160 -12.83 -11.88 9.69
N GLU A 161 -11.86 -12.18 10.56
CA GLU A 161 -11.98 -13.20 11.62
C GLU A 161 -12.84 -12.75 12.81
N ASN A 162 -13.44 -11.56 12.75
CA ASN A 162 -14.21 -10.92 13.81
C ASN A 162 -13.41 -10.60 15.09
N ARG A 163 -12.08 -10.54 15.02
CA ARG A 163 -11.15 -10.16 16.09
C ARG A 163 -10.84 -8.65 16.00
N LYS A 164 -11.86 -7.81 16.33
CA LYS A 164 -11.81 -6.37 16.04
C LYS A 164 -10.70 -5.63 16.77
N GLU A 165 -10.40 -6.00 18.02
CA GLU A 165 -9.30 -5.41 18.80
C GLU A 165 -7.93 -5.75 18.19
N ALA A 166 -7.70 -7.01 17.81
CA ALA A 166 -6.47 -7.40 17.13
C ALA A 166 -6.30 -6.68 15.79
N SER A 167 -7.41 -6.49 15.06
CA SER A 167 -7.44 -5.69 13.83
C SER A 167 -7.03 -4.23 14.11
N ALA A 168 -7.57 -3.61 15.17
CA ALA A 168 -7.24 -2.24 15.55
C ALA A 168 -5.77 -2.10 15.99
N VAL A 169 -5.23 -3.09 16.71
CA VAL A 169 -3.79 -3.15 17.05
C VAL A 169 -2.95 -3.20 15.79
N ALA A 170 -3.24 -4.11 14.86
CA ALA A 170 -2.50 -4.22 13.61
C ALA A 170 -2.59 -2.94 12.76
N LEU A 171 -3.76 -2.28 12.74
CA LEU A 171 -3.91 -0.97 12.08
C LEU A 171 -3.06 0.10 12.76
N GLY A 172 -3.04 0.16 14.09
CA GLY A 172 -2.17 1.09 14.84
C GLY A 172 -0.69 0.86 14.55
N LEU A 173 -0.25 -0.41 14.44
CA LEU A 173 1.12 -0.77 14.03
C LEU A 173 1.41 -0.31 12.59
N SER A 174 0.45 -0.47 11.67
CA SER A 174 0.58 0.05 10.30
C SER A 174 0.79 1.57 10.30
N ILE A 175 -0.02 2.32 11.05
CA ILE A 175 0.09 3.80 11.17
C ILE A 175 1.44 4.20 11.80
N ALA A 176 1.90 3.48 12.82
CA ALA A 176 3.18 3.73 13.47
C ALA A 176 4.40 3.28 12.62
N THR A 177 4.18 2.51 11.55
CA THR A 177 5.19 2.14 10.56
C THR A 177 5.17 3.11 9.37
N LYS A 178 3.98 3.42 8.85
CA LYS A 178 3.72 4.41 7.80
C LYS A 178 2.34 5.02 7.97
N LEU A 179 2.23 6.34 7.98
CA LEU A 179 0.99 7.07 8.25
C LEU A 179 -0.18 6.69 7.30
N VAL A 180 0.14 6.19 6.12
CA VAL A 180 -0.85 5.78 5.10
C VAL A 180 -1.85 4.74 5.61
N GLY A 181 -1.48 3.90 6.58
CA GLY A 181 -2.41 2.99 7.22
C GLY A 181 -3.66 3.68 7.79
N GLY A 182 -3.54 4.97 8.15
CA GLY A 182 -4.64 5.77 8.66
C GLY A 182 -5.83 5.94 7.71
N VAL A 183 -5.62 5.86 6.38
CA VAL A 183 -6.72 5.94 5.40
C VAL A 183 -7.69 4.77 5.49
N LEU A 184 -7.28 3.68 6.13
CA LEU A 184 -8.13 2.49 6.31
C LEU A 184 -9.05 2.60 7.52
N LEU A 185 -8.76 3.49 8.49
CA LEU A 185 -9.57 3.64 9.70
C LEU A 185 -11.04 3.93 9.38
N PRO A 186 -11.39 4.93 8.53
CA PRO A 186 -12.78 5.17 8.17
C PRO A 186 -13.45 3.96 7.50
N ILE A 187 -12.71 3.19 6.69
CA ILE A 187 -13.23 1.99 6.01
C ILE A 187 -13.69 0.95 7.05
N TYR A 188 -12.84 0.67 8.05
CA TYR A 188 -13.21 -0.27 9.11
C TYR A 188 -14.36 0.25 9.98
N LEU A 189 -14.41 1.56 10.28
CA LEU A 189 -15.48 2.16 11.05
C LEU A 189 -16.84 2.09 10.35
N LEU A 190 -16.87 2.17 9.02
CA LEU A 190 -18.10 2.00 8.23
C LEU A 190 -18.65 0.57 8.32
N GLU A 191 -17.79 -0.44 8.48
CA GLU A 191 -18.21 -1.84 8.61
C GLU A 191 -18.65 -2.21 10.04
N LEU A 192 -18.27 -1.41 11.05
CA LEU A 192 -18.62 -1.66 12.45
C LEU A 192 -20.03 -1.17 12.77
N LYS A 193 -20.83 -2.03 13.41
CA LYS A 193 -22.18 -1.70 13.86
C LYS A 193 -22.14 -1.21 15.31
N GLY A 194 -22.65 0.00 15.53
CA GLY A 194 -22.76 0.63 16.85
C GLY A 194 -21.54 1.51 17.22
N ASN A 195 -21.86 2.62 17.89
CA ASN A 195 -20.88 3.65 18.22
C ASN A 195 -19.87 3.19 19.28
N THR A 196 -20.29 2.35 20.22
CA THR A 196 -19.40 1.79 21.26
C THR A 196 -18.26 0.97 20.64
N LEU A 197 -18.58 0.12 19.65
CA LEU A 197 -17.57 -0.71 18.99
C LEU A 197 -16.64 0.14 18.11
N ARG A 198 -17.18 1.16 17.44
CA ARG A 198 -16.38 2.15 16.69
C ARG A 198 -15.42 2.90 17.58
N LEU A 199 -15.92 3.42 18.71
CA LEU A 199 -15.08 4.13 19.69
C LEU A 199 -13.99 3.21 20.25
N LYS A 200 -14.32 1.99 20.63
CA LYS A 200 -13.35 0.99 21.12
C LYS A 200 -12.27 0.73 20.07
N TYR A 201 -12.63 0.57 18.80
CA TYR A 201 -11.69 0.36 17.70
C TYR A 201 -10.73 1.54 17.53
N ILE A 202 -11.27 2.77 17.56
CA ILE A 202 -10.45 4.01 17.50
C ILE A 202 -9.50 4.07 18.70
N LEU A 203 -10.00 3.84 19.91
CA LEU A 203 -9.18 3.93 21.13
C LEU A 203 -8.05 2.91 21.13
N VAL A 204 -8.31 1.65 20.73
CA VAL A 204 -7.27 0.62 20.64
C VAL A 204 -6.20 1.00 19.62
N ALA A 205 -6.58 1.43 18.42
CA ALA A 205 -5.61 1.88 17.42
C ALA A 205 -4.82 3.11 17.89
N ALA A 206 -5.50 4.08 18.51
CA ALA A 206 -4.87 5.29 19.05
C ALA A 206 -3.89 4.99 20.19
N VAL A 207 -4.22 4.04 21.09
CA VAL A 207 -3.29 3.62 22.16
C VAL A 207 -2.02 3.01 21.58
N VAL A 208 -2.13 2.18 20.53
CA VAL A 208 -0.95 1.62 19.87
C VAL A 208 -0.09 2.71 19.23
N VAL A 209 -0.70 3.64 18.51
CA VAL A 209 0.02 4.79 17.93
C VAL A 209 0.66 5.64 19.06
N ALA A 210 -0.10 5.97 20.09
CA ALA A 210 0.38 6.76 21.22
C ALA A 210 1.57 6.09 21.92
N PHE A 211 1.54 4.76 22.09
CA PHE A 211 2.65 4.01 22.70
C PHE A 211 3.99 4.29 22.03
N PHE A 212 4.01 4.40 20.70
CA PHE A 212 5.24 4.69 19.96
C PHE A 212 5.58 6.18 19.84
N TYR A 213 4.58 7.06 19.80
CA TYR A 213 4.81 8.50 19.59
C TYR A 213 4.96 9.30 20.88
N LEU A 214 4.27 8.93 21.98
CA LEU A 214 4.34 9.70 23.24
C LEU A 214 5.74 9.76 23.85
N PRO A 215 6.56 8.66 23.88
CA PRO A 215 7.93 8.77 24.38
C PRO A 215 8.77 9.80 23.62
N ILE A 216 8.58 9.89 22.28
CA ILE A 216 9.26 10.88 21.44
C ILE A 216 8.76 12.27 21.75
N LEU A 217 7.44 12.46 21.84
CA LEU A 217 6.82 13.75 22.16
C LEU A 217 7.30 14.32 23.48
N PHE A 218 7.42 13.48 24.52
CA PHE A 218 7.86 13.93 25.84
C PHE A 218 9.37 14.15 25.94
N ARG A 219 10.17 13.38 25.21
CA ARG A 219 11.63 13.46 25.32
C ARG A 219 12.26 14.38 24.28
N ASN A 220 11.75 14.40 23.07
CA ASN A 220 12.29 15.17 21.95
C ASN A 220 11.16 15.66 21.00
N PRO A 221 10.33 16.62 21.43
CA PRO A 221 9.22 17.12 20.61
C PRO A 221 9.69 17.76 19.30
N ASN A 222 10.94 18.25 19.24
CA ASN A 222 11.50 18.83 18.02
C ASN A 222 11.62 17.82 16.88
N ASP A 223 11.82 16.55 17.19
CA ASP A 223 11.89 15.49 16.17
C ASP A 223 10.56 15.33 15.41
N LEU A 224 9.43 15.42 16.12
CA LEU A 224 8.10 15.39 15.47
C LEU A 224 7.87 16.63 14.60
N TYR A 225 8.37 17.79 15.02
CA TYR A 225 8.31 19.00 14.20
C TYR A 225 9.22 18.88 12.96
N GLN A 226 10.42 18.33 13.12
CA GLN A 226 11.34 18.06 12.00
C GLN A 226 10.74 17.05 11.01
N PHE A 227 10.08 16.00 11.50
CA PHE A 227 9.35 15.04 10.66
C PHE A 227 8.31 15.75 9.78
N TYR A 228 7.49 16.62 10.38
CA TYR A 228 6.51 17.39 9.61
C TYR A 228 7.17 18.32 8.59
N THR A 229 8.20 19.06 8.97
CA THR A 229 8.89 20.02 8.08
C THR A 229 9.66 19.31 6.98
N TYR A 230 10.22 18.14 7.23
CA TYR A 230 10.89 17.31 6.25
C TYR A 230 9.94 16.96 5.09
N PHE A 231 8.80 16.36 5.38
CA PHE A 231 7.83 16.02 4.35
C PHE A 231 7.17 17.24 3.70
N ARG A 232 6.92 18.30 4.47
CA ARG A 232 6.43 19.55 3.90
C ARG A 232 7.36 20.13 2.85
N ASN A 233 8.67 20.01 3.05
CA ASN A 233 9.70 20.53 2.15
C ASN A 233 10.11 19.55 1.06
N TRP A 234 9.72 18.27 1.16
CA TRP A 234 10.00 17.28 0.12
C TRP A 234 9.32 17.65 -1.21
N GLY A 235 9.95 17.32 -2.32
CA GLY A 235 9.39 17.53 -3.66
C GLY A 235 8.30 16.53 -4.02
N LEU A 236 7.68 16.74 -5.18
CA LEU A 236 6.88 15.71 -5.83
C LEU A 236 7.82 14.57 -6.23
N GLU A 237 7.48 13.36 -5.82
CA GLU A 237 8.23 12.17 -6.15
C GLU A 237 7.29 11.16 -6.80
N ASP A 238 7.54 10.86 -8.08
CA ASP A 238 6.76 9.92 -8.90
C ASP A 238 5.24 10.21 -8.93
N ALA A 239 4.86 11.44 -8.63
CA ALA A 239 3.48 11.92 -8.70
C ALA A 239 3.17 12.35 -10.14
N TRP A 240 2.16 11.71 -10.74
CA TRP A 240 1.81 11.93 -12.14
C TRP A 240 1.53 13.41 -12.50
N TYR A 241 1.05 14.20 -11.58
CA TYR A 241 0.73 15.61 -11.84
C TYR A 241 1.95 16.54 -11.88
N ILE A 242 3.20 16.02 -11.74
CA ILE A 242 4.41 16.76 -12.13
C ILE A 242 4.37 17.19 -13.60
N TRP A 243 3.66 16.42 -14.44
CA TRP A 243 3.42 16.73 -15.86
C TRP A 243 2.51 17.92 -16.08
N ILE A 244 1.73 18.32 -15.06
CA ILE A 244 0.86 19.51 -15.10
C ILE A 244 1.59 20.71 -14.53
N PHE A 245 2.23 20.54 -13.38
CA PHE A 245 2.80 21.64 -12.61
C PHE A 245 4.27 21.93 -12.97
N HIS A 246 4.98 20.98 -13.56
CA HIS A 246 6.40 21.04 -13.98
C HIS A 246 7.41 21.46 -12.90
N ASN A 247 6.95 21.85 -11.71
CA ASN A 247 7.79 22.21 -10.57
C ASN A 247 7.58 21.21 -9.44
N PRO A 248 8.58 20.39 -9.09
CA PRO A 248 8.45 19.38 -8.03
C PRO A 248 8.20 19.98 -6.64
N PHE A 249 8.59 21.23 -6.40
CA PHE A 249 8.40 21.92 -5.13
C PHE A 249 7.16 22.81 -5.08
N SER A 250 6.29 22.75 -6.10
CA SER A 250 5.08 23.56 -6.17
C SER A 250 4.11 23.24 -5.00
N THR A 251 3.81 24.26 -4.20
CA THR A 251 2.81 24.16 -3.13
C THR A 251 1.41 23.92 -3.70
N TYR A 252 1.09 24.48 -4.86
CA TYR A 252 -0.21 24.25 -5.54
C TYR A 252 -0.35 22.80 -5.97
N ALA A 253 0.73 22.16 -6.44
CA ALA A 253 0.72 20.75 -6.80
C ALA A 253 0.44 19.86 -5.57
N LYS A 254 1.02 20.18 -4.41
CA LYS A 254 0.75 19.46 -3.16
C LYS A 254 -0.71 19.61 -2.71
N TRP A 255 -1.27 20.82 -2.79
CA TRP A 255 -2.69 21.05 -2.50
C TRP A 255 -3.61 20.32 -3.48
N PHE A 256 -3.26 20.32 -4.77
CA PHE A 256 -3.98 19.53 -5.78
C PHE A 256 -3.98 18.04 -5.41
N GLY A 257 -2.82 17.47 -5.09
CA GLY A 257 -2.70 16.06 -4.67
C GLY A 257 -3.52 15.74 -3.42
N LEU A 258 -3.49 16.63 -2.41
CA LEU A 258 -4.29 16.48 -1.19
C LEU A 258 -5.80 16.52 -1.48
N ALA A 259 -6.25 17.47 -2.28
CA ALA A 259 -7.65 17.59 -2.68
C ALA A 259 -8.11 16.36 -3.48
N LEU A 260 -7.29 15.90 -4.43
CA LEU A 260 -7.55 14.71 -5.22
C LEU A 260 -7.65 13.46 -4.33
N THR A 261 -6.70 13.27 -3.42
CA THR A 261 -6.74 12.18 -2.43
C THR A 261 -8.04 12.22 -1.62
N GLY A 262 -8.40 13.39 -1.10
CA GLY A 262 -9.63 13.58 -0.32
C GLY A 262 -10.88 13.22 -1.11
N LEU A 263 -10.99 13.69 -2.34
CA LEU A 263 -12.12 13.39 -3.23
C LEU A 263 -12.23 11.90 -3.56
N LEU A 264 -11.11 11.26 -3.90
CA LEU A 264 -11.07 9.83 -4.20
C LEU A 264 -11.42 8.99 -2.97
N LEU A 265 -10.88 9.31 -1.80
CA LEU A 265 -11.20 8.61 -0.55
C LEU A 265 -12.67 8.77 -0.16
N LEU A 266 -13.22 10.00 -0.22
CA LEU A 266 -14.65 10.25 0.01
C LEU A 266 -15.49 9.37 -0.91
N ARG A 267 -15.08 9.26 -2.18
CA ARG A 267 -15.77 8.39 -3.13
C ARG A 267 -15.69 6.92 -2.74
N VAL A 268 -14.51 6.41 -2.39
CA VAL A 268 -14.31 5.03 -1.94
C VAL A 268 -15.17 4.72 -0.70
N TYR A 269 -15.26 5.64 0.25
CA TYR A 269 -16.05 5.44 1.46
C TYR A 269 -17.54 5.32 1.17
N THR A 270 -18.05 5.93 0.09
CA THR A 270 -19.46 5.86 -0.32
C THR A 270 -19.78 4.71 -1.27
N LEU A 271 -18.77 3.97 -1.77
CA LEU A 271 -18.99 2.84 -2.66
C LEU A 271 -19.68 1.67 -1.95
N LYS A 272 -20.63 1.03 -2.64
CA LYS A 272 -21.31 -0.19 -2.17
C LYS A 272 -20.55 -1.44 -2.63
N VAL A 273 -19.32 -1.60 -2.13
CA VAL A 273 -18.47 -2.78 -2.36
C VAL A 273 -18.16 -3.46 -1.03
N SER A 274 -17.79 -4.73 -1.06
CA SER A 274 -17.35 -5.46 0.12
C SER A 274 -16.02 -4.90 0.67
N LEU A 275 -15.68 -5.28 1.90
CA LEU A 275 -14.54 -4.71 2.64
C LEU A 275 -13.21 -4.82 1.88
N VAL A 276 -12.86 -6.00 1.37
CA VAL A 276 -11.52 -6.24 0.79
C VAL A 276 -11.24 -5.36 -0.43
N PRO A 277 -12.11 -5.31 -1.47
CA PRO A 277 -11.93 -4.36 -2.57
C PRO A 277 -12.00 -2.89 -2.12
N ARG A 278 -12.77 -2.56 -1.08
CA ARG A 278 -12.80 -1.19 -0.53
C ARG A 278 -11.47 -0.80 0.10
N VAL A 279 -10.80 -1.71 0.83
CA VAL A 279 -9.45 -1.51 1.37
C VAL A 279 -8.44 -1.29 0.24
N PHE A 280 -8.47 -2.12 -0.83
CA PHE A 280 -7.62 -1.92 -2.00
C PHE A 280 -7.84 -0.55 -2.65
N LEU A 281 -9.11 -0.20 -2.93
CA LEU A 281 -9.46 1.07 -3.55
C LEU A 281 -9.09 2.28 -2.67
N GLY A 282 -9.17 2.15 -1.34
CA GLY A 282 -8.77 3.20 -0.40
C GLY A 282 -7.26 3.49 -0.47
N LEU A 283 -6.44 2.47 -0.46
CA LEU A 283 -4.99 2.62 -0.62
C LEU A 283 -4.62 3.11 -2.02
N ALA A 284 -5.27 2.58 -3.06
CA ALA A 284 -5.07 3.04 -4.43
C ALA A 284 -5.47 4.52 -4.60
N ALA A 285 -6.58 4.95 -4.00
CA ALA A 285 -7.03 6.35 -3.99
C ALA A 285 -5.99 7.28 -3.35
N TYR A 286 -5.38 6.84 -2.24
CA TYR A 286 -4.26 7.55 -1.64
C TYR A 286 -3.09 7.67 -2.61
N LEU A 287 -2.65 6.57 -3.24
CA LEU A 287 -1.51 6.58 -4.17
C LEU A 287 -1.75 7.43 -5.40
N LEU A 288 -2.97 7.42 -5.95
CA LEU A 288 -3.34 8.23 -7.12
C LEU A 288 -3.28 9.74 -6.88
N GLY A 289 -3.43 10.19 -5.63
CA GLY A 289 -3.36 11.60 -5.28
C GLY A 289 -2.13 11.98 -4.44
N ALA A 290 -1.32 11.03 -3.96
CA ALA A 290 -0.14 11.32 -3.15
C ALA A 290 0.90 12.14 -3.91
N TYR A 291 1.49 13.13 -3.27
CA TYR A 291 2.59 13.92 -3.85
C TYR A 291 3.95 13.18 -3.77
N ILE A 292 4.02 12.15 -2.95
CA ILE A 292 5.09 11.16 -2.93
C ILE A 292 4.43 9.81 -3.20
N TYR A 293 4.71 9.24 -4.37
CA TYR A 293 4.30 7.88 -4.72
C TYR A 293 5.54 7.08 -5.11
N ALA A 294 6.46 6.92 -4.15
CA ALA A 294 7.67 6.14 -4.34
C ALA A 294 7.36 4.68 -4.73
N PRO A 295 8.19 4.04 -5.57
CA PRO A 295 7.89 2.74 -6.17
C PRO A 295 7.62 1.62 -5.16
N GLN A 296 8.30 1.63 -4.02
CA GLN A 296 8.10 0.65 -2.94
C GLN A 296 6.71 0.70 -2.31
N PHE A 297 5.94 1.79 -2.50
CA PHE A 297 4.57 1.89 -1.98
C PHE A 297 3.60 0.89 -2.61
N ASN A 298 3.94 0.33 -3.77
CA ASN A 298 3.16 -0.74 -4.37
C ASN A 298 3.05 -1.96 -3.45
N LEU A 299 4.07 -2.22 -2.59
CA LEU A 299 4.04 -3.36 -1.66
C LEU A 299 2.80 -3.36 -0.75
N MET A 300 2.24 -2.20 -0.40
CA MET A 300 1.03 -2.16 0.43
C MET A 300 -0.23 -2.67 -0.29
N LEU A 301 -0.26 -2.63 -1.63
CA LEU A 301 -1.36 -3.16 -2.44
C LEU A 301 -1.18 -4.64 -2.81
N ILE A 302 0.04 -5.14 -2.86
CA ILE A 302 0.34 -6.51 -3.32
C ILE A 302 -0.42 -7.60 -2.52
N PRO A 303 -0.48 -7.58 -1.18
CA PRO A 303 -1.27 -8.57 -0.44
C PRO A 303 -2.75 -8.57 -0.82
N LEU A 304 -3.29 -7.40 -1.18
CA LEU A 304 -4.68 -7.25 -1.60
C LEU A 304 -4.90 -7.75 -3.03
N VAL A 305 -3.92 -7.54 -3.94
CA VAL A 305 -3.90 -8.15 -5.28
C VAL A 305 -3.96 -9.68 -5.17
N ILE A 306 -3.11 -10.24 -4.30
CA ILE A 306 -3.02 -11.68 -4.06
C ILE A 306 -4.37 -12.24 -3.56
N VAL A 307 -4.97 -11.63 -2.55
CA VAL A 307 -6.22 -12.14 -1.93
C VAL A 307 -7.47 -11.85 -2.75
N LEU A 308 -7.44 -10.86 -3.64
CA LEU A 308 -8.51 -10.57 -4.59
C LEU A 308 -8.39 -11.40 -5.87
N ALA A 309 -7.28 -12.13 -6.04
CA ALA A 309 -6.93 -12.89 -7.23
C ALA A 309 -7.15 -12.07 -8.51
N ILE A 310 -6.52 -10.89 -8.54
CA ILE A 310 -6.64 -9.98 -9.68
C ILE A 310 -5.73 -10.50 -10.79
N ASP A 311 -6.32 -10.97 -11.86
CA ASP A 311 -5.62 -11.39 -13.09
C ASP A 311 -6.15 -10.54 -14.26
N ASP A 312 -5.48 -9.41 -14.49
CA ASP A 312 -5.86 -8.40 -15.47
C ASP A 312 -4.58 -7.80 -16.08
N PRO A 313 -4.53 -7.52 -17.38
CA PRO A 313 -3.36 -6.92 -18.01
C PRO A 313 -2.88 -5.62 -17.35
N SER A 314 -3.78 -4.84 -16.75
CA SER A 314 -3.43 -3.63 -16.02
C SER A 314 -2.54 -3.89 -14.79
N LEU A 315 -2.69 -5.06 -14.14
CA LEU A 315 -1.80 -5.47 -13.04
C LEU A 315 -0.36 -5.62 -13.53
N TYR A 316 -0.16 -6.34 -14.63
CA TYR A 316 1.17 -6.58 -15.15
C TYR A 316 1.81 -5.30 -15.69
N ALA A 317 1.03 -4.44 -16.34
CA ALA A 317 1.49 -3.10 -16.76
C ALA A 317 1.90 -2.25 -15.57
N TRP A 318 1.08 -2.22 -14.50
CA TRP A 318 1.37 -1.49 -13.26
C TRP A 318 2.67 -1.97 -12.60
N GLU A 319 2.90 -3.27 -12.52
CA GLU A 319 4.09 -3.88 -11.95
C GLU A 319 5.35 -3.63 -12.79
N VAL A 320 5.25 -3.76 -14.12
CA VAL A 320 6.38 -3.52 -15.03
C VAL A 320 6.81 -2.05 -14.98
N PHE A 321 5.87 -1.11 -15.10
CA PHE A 321 6.22 0.31 -15.02
C PHE A 321 6.75 0.71 -13.64
N ASN A 322 6.25 0.09 -12.57
CA ASN A 322 6.79 0.30 -11.23
C ASN A 322 8.25 -0.17 -11.10
N ALA A 323 8.57 -1.34 -11.64
CA ALA A 323 9.94 -1.85 -11.65
C ALA A 323 10.88 -0.95 -12.46
N LEU A 324 10.41 -0.46 -13.60
CA LEU A 324 11.22 0.41 -14.48
C LEU A 324 11.56 1.76 -13.85
N ILE A 325 10.82 2.25 -12.86
CA ILE A 325 11.14 3.51 -12.18
C ILE A 325 12.55 3.42 -11.56
N ILE A 326 12.78 2.45 -10.67
CA ILE A 326 14.09 2.35 -9.99
C ILE A 326 15.20 1.94 -10.94
N LEU A 327 14.93 1.10 -11.92
CA LEU A 327 15.91 0.67 -12.90
C LEU A 327 16.36 1.83 -13.82
N THR A 328 15.54 2.87 -13.96
CA THR A 328 15.86 4.05 -14.77
C THR A 328 16.19 5.28 -13.93
N TRP A 329 16.08 5.21 -12.59
CA TRP A 329 16.23 6.35 -11.67
C TRP A 329 17.62 7.02 -11.77
N PHE A 330 18.66 6.22 -11.92
CA PHE A 330 20.04 6.68 -11.96
C PHE A 330 20.58 6.84 -13.38
N LEU A 331 19.75 6.70 -14.41
CA LEU A 331 20.19 6.94 -15.79
C LEU A 331 20.48 8.43 -16.01
N PRO A 332 21.53 8.75 -16.79
CA PRO A 332 21.84 10.14 -17.15
C PRO A 332 20.63 10.81 -17.82
N THR A 333 20.37 12.07 -17.46
CA THR A 333 19.34 12.87 -18.12
C THR A 333 20.01 13.93 -19.00
N PRO A 334 19.41 14.31 -20.13
CA PRO A 334 19.93 15.38 -20.99
C PRO A 334 19.69 16.78 -20.41
N LEU A 335 19.08 16.89 -19.22
CA LEU A 335 18.73 18.17 -18.61
C LEU A 335 19.96 18.86 -18.01
N PRO A 336 20.07 20.19 -18.13
CA PRO A 336 21.17 20.96 -17.55
C PRO A 336 21.22 20.83 -16.02
N VAL A 337 22.44 20.74 -15.46
CA VAL A 337 22.67 20.67 -14.00
C VAL A 337 22.04 21.84 -13.25
N SER A 338 21.93 23.01 -13.87
CA SER A 338 21.29 24.20 -13.31
C SER A 338 19.81 24.00 -12.97
N VAL A 339 19.12 23.04 -13.61
CA VAL A 339 17.71 22.69 -13.37
C VAL A 339 17.59 21.69 -12.22
N CYS A 340 18.68 21.04 -11.84
CA CYS A 340 18.71 19.99 -10.82
C CYS A 340 19.91 20.10 -9.89
N PRO A 341 19.99 21.15 -9.07
CA PRO A 341 21.18 21.42 -8.26
C PRO A 341 21.45 20.37 -7.19
N SER A 342 20.44 19.61 -6.78
CA SER A 342 20.55 18.60 -5.72
C SER A 342 21.13 17.26 -6.18
N ILE A 343 21.08 16.97 -7.49
CA ILE A 343 21.53 15.69 -8.08
C ILE A 343 22.30 15.99 -9.37
N PRO A 344 23.64 16.18 -9.27
CA PRO A 344 24.46 16.65 -10.38
C PRO A 344 24.46 15.78 -11.64
N GLN A 345 24.15 14.47 -11.48
CA GLN A 345 24.24 13.49 -12.57
C GLN A 345 22.90 13.15 -13.20
N SER A 346 21.79 13.36 -12.47
CA SER A 346 20.45 13.06 -12.97
C SER A 346 19.40 13.94 -12.26
N CYS A 347 18.30 14.22 -12.95
CA CYS A 347 17.13 14.92 -12.39
C CYS A 347 15.89 14.02 -12.44
N PRO A 348 15.85 12.90 -11.70
CA PRO A 348 14.77 11.92 -11.84
C PRO A 348 13.40 12.45 -11.40
N THR A 349 13.36 13.57 -10.67
CA THR A 349 12.14 14.19 -10.15
C THR A 349 11.49 15.20 -11.10
N LEU A 350 12.07 15.48 -12.25
CA LEU A 350 11.50 16.41 -13.23
C LEU A 350 10.64 15.70 -14.27
N ALA A 351 9.59 16.37 -14.72
CA ALA A 351 8.83 15.94 -15.90
C ALA A 351 9.78 15.72 -17.09
N TRP A 352 9.38 14.86 -18.02
CA TRP A 352 10.14 14.48 -19.23
C TRP A 352 11.38 13.60 -18.98
N THR A 353 11.65 13.22 -17.75
CA THR A 353 12.65 12.18 -17.44
C THR A 353 12.06 10.78 -17.62
N ILE A 354 12.92 9.80 -17.86
CA ILE A 354 12.48 8.41 -18.04
C ILE A 354 11.76 7.88 -16.79
N PRO A 355 12.31 8.00 -15.55
CA PRO A 355 11.61 7.52 -14.37
C PRO A 355 10.24 8.19 -14.16
N GLN A 356 10.09 9.50 -14.41
CA GLN A 356 8.79 10.17 -14.29
C GLN A 356 7.81 9.76 -15.40
N THR A 357 8.29 9.39 -16.58
CA THR A 357 7.46 8.77 -17.62
C THR A 357 6.96 7.41 -17.18
N MET A 358 7.83 6.58 -16.59
CA MET A 358 7.43 5.28 -16.03
C MET A 358 6.44 5.46 -14.87
N ALA A 359 6.63 6.46 -14.02
CA ALA A 359 5.73 6.79 -12.93
C ALA A 359 4.33 7.23 -13.41
N LEU A 360 4.26 8.01 -14.51
CA LEU A 360 3.00 8.36 -15.16
C LEU A 360 2.28 7.12 -15.69
N LEU A 361 2.97 6.25 -16.42
CA LEU A 361 2.42 5.01 -16.98
C LEU A 361 1.99 4.05 -15.88
N ARG A 362 2.77 3.91 -14.79
CA ARG A 362 2.39 3.16 -13.60
C ARG A 362 1.08 3.68 -13.00
N THR A 363 0.96 5.00 -12.86
CA THR A 363 -0.23 5.62 -12.27
C THR A 363 -1.47 5.42 -13.15
N ALA A 364 -1.32 5.55 -14.48
CA ALA A 364 -2.38 5.23 -15.43
C ALA A 364 -2.80 3.75 -15.36
N SER A 365 -1.82 2.84 -15.23
CA SER A 365 -2.08 1.41 -15.07
C SER A 365 -2.79 1.09 -13.74
N LEU A 366 -2.44 1.77 -12.63
CA LEU A 366 -3.15 1.64 -11.36
C LEU A 366 -4.60 2.13 -11.48
N ALA A 367 -4.83 3.26 -12.14
CA ALA A 367 -6.18 3.76 -12.39
C ALA A 367 -6.99 2.77 -13.23
N TRP A 368 -6.38 2.20 -14.29
CA TRP A 368 -7.00 1.14 -15.09
C TRP A 368 -7.33 -0.09 -14.25
N LEU A 369 -6.41 -0.55 -13.40
CA LEU A 369 -6.61 -1.67 -12.46
C LEU A 369 -7.80 -1.41 -11.52
N CYS A 370 -7.92 -0.20 -10.98
CA CYS A 370 -9.06 0.19 -10.16
C CYS A 370 -10.37 0.11 -10.96
N LEU A 371 -10.39 0.59 -12.20
CA LEU A 371 -11.58 0.53 -13.06
C LEU A 371 -11.95 -0.91 -13.42
N ALA A 372 -10.98 -1.77 -13.72
CA ALA A 372 -11.20 -3.20 -13.96
C ALA A 372 -11.80 -3.89 -12.73
N LEU A 373 -11.27 -3.58 -11.53
CA LEU A 373 -11.81 -4.09 -10.27
C LEU A 373 -13.25 -3.62 -10.03
N LEU A 374 -13.54 -2.34 -10.23
CA LEU A 374 -14.88 -1.78 -10.09
C LEU A 374 -15.88 -2.47 -11.05
N LYS A 375 -15.47 -2.66 -12.31
CA LYS A 375 -16.27 -3.39 -13.31
C LYS A 375 -16.57 -4.82 -12.85
N LYS A 376 -15.58 -5.54 -12.29
CA LYS A 376 -15.75 -6.89 -11.72
C LYS A 376 -16.82 -6.93 -10.63
N TYR A 377 -17.00 -5.84 -9.87
CA TYR A 377 -18.03 -5.69 -8.83
C TYR A 377 -19.31 -5.01 -9.34
N GLY A 378 -19.49 -4.87 -10.65
CA GLY A 378 -20.72 -4.34 -11.26
C GLY A 378 -20.89 -2.83 -11.13
N ILE A 379 -19.83 -2.09 -10.77
CA ILE A 379 -19.83 -0.64 -10.65
C ILE A 379 -19.36 -0.04 -11.98
N ARG A 380 -20.21 0.72 -12.63
CA ARG A 380 -19.86 1.41 -13.88
C ARG A 380 -19.13 2.73 -13.60
N PRO A 381 -18.23 3.18 -14.48
CA PRO A 381 -17.54 4.47 -14.32
C PRO A 381 -18.52 5.65 -14.09
N VAL A 382 -19.68 5.62 -14.70
CA VAL A 382 -20.72 6.65 -14.51
C VAL A 382 -21.26 6.66 -13.07
N ASP A 383 -21.22 5.53 -12.37
CA ASP A 383 -21.64 5.44 -10.98
C ASP A 383 -20.62 6.09 -10.01
N LEU A 384 -19.42 6.39 -10.51
CA LEU A 384 -18.39 7.16 -9.78
C LEU A 384 -18.68 8.68 -9.82
N LEU A 385 -19.48 9.16 -10.77
CA LEU A 385 -19.85 10.56 -10.83
C LEU A 385 -20.83 10.92 -9.71
N PRO A 386 -20.76 12.14 -9.17
CA PRO A 386 -21.77 12.69 -8.27
C PRO A 386 -23.16 12.60 -8.89
N SER A 387 -24.19 12.40 -8.07
CA SER A 387 -25.57 12.20 -8.55
C SER A 387 -26.09 13.32 -9.43
N PHE A 388 -25.64 14.56 -9.19
CA PHE A 388 -26.02 15.72 -10.00
C PHE A 388 -25.38 15.74 -11.41
N MET A 389 -24.29 14.97 -11.63
CA MET A 389 -23.64 14.83 -12.94
C MET A 389 -24.15 13.61 -13.73
N ARG A 390 -24.96 12.77 -13.12
CA ARG A 390 -25.55 11.62 -13.81
C ARG A 390 -26.70 12.15 -14.65
N ARG A 391 -26.66 11.96 -15.97
CA ARG A 391 -27.83 12.20 -16.80
C ARG A 391 -28.98 11.34 -16.25
N PRO A 392 -30.19 11.88 -16.02
CA PRO A 392 -31.33 11.05 -15.72
C PRO A 392 -31.44 10.00 -16.82
N SER A 393 -31.55 8.73 -16.42
CA SER A 393 -31.83 7.66 -17.39
C SER A 393 -33.05 8.11 -18.17
N LEU A 394 -32.93 8.19 -19.50
CA LEU A 394 -34.09 8.38 -20.35
C LEU A 394 -35.09 7.30 -19.92
N VAL A 395 -36.21 7.76 -19.37
CA VAL A 395 -37.33 6.90 -19.02
C VAL A 395 -37.70 6.18 -20.28
N ASP A 396 -37.59 4.87 -20.28
CA ASP A 396 -37.91 4.01 -21.41
C ASP A 396 -39.43 4.11 -21.64
N PHE A 397 -39.82 4.98 -22.58
CA PHE A 397 -41.23 5.21 -22.97
C PHE A 397 -41.79 4.03 -23.79
N SER A 398 -41.07 2.89 -23.85
CA SER A 398 -41.46 1.74 -24.67
C SER A 398 -42.37 0.72 -23.99
N SER A 399 -42.79 0.94 -22.74
CA SER A 399 -43.81 0.10 -22.15
C SER A 399 -45.21 0.54 -22.63
N PRO A 400 -45.98 -0.28 -23.38
CA PRO A 400 -47.36 0.06 -23.74
C PRO A 400 -48.16 0.12 -22.46
N ARG A 401 -48.80 1.28 -22.20
CA ARG A 401 -49.85 1.39 -21.19
C ARG A 401 -50.95 0.39 -21.54
N THR A 402 -51.07 -0.70 -20.80
CA THR A 402 -52.29 -1.52 -20.76
C THR A 402 -53.41 -0.64 -20.27
N ARG A 403 -54.41 -0.37 -21.13
CA ARG A 403 -55.66 0.28 -20.75
C ARG A 403 -56.35 -0.63 -19.70
N PRO A 404 -56.98 -0.04 -18.67
CA PRO A 404 -57.93 -0.80 -17.85
C PRO A 404 -59.11 -1.20 -18.71
N GLU A 405 -59.42 -2.50 -18.79
CA GLU A 405 -60.67 -2.98 -19.33
C GLU A 405 -61.83 -2.54 -18.41
N ASP A 406 -62.72 -1.78 -18.99
CA ASP A 406 -63.99 -1.45 -18.37
C ASP A 406 -64.81 -2.75 -18.14
N SER A 407 -64.92 -3.18 -16.89
CA SER A 407 -65.85 -4.23 -16.49
C SER A 407 -67.27 -3.64 -16.48
N HIS A 408 -67.99 -3.82 -17.57
CA HIS A 408 -69.43 -3.64 -17.59
C HIS A 408 -70.09 -4.81 -16.87
N VAL A 409 -70.87 -4.45 -15.85
CA VAL A 409 -71.88 -5.20 -15.13
C VAL A 409 -72.91 -5.79 -16.09
N GLY A 410 -73.24 -7.04 -15.94
CA GLY A 410 -74.42 -7.72 -16.36
C GLY A 410 -74.79 -8.76 -15.33
#